data_8907fba0d8134ea3214cf39e787790b2
#
_entry.id   8907fba0d8134ea3214cf39e787790b2
#
_cell.length_a   1.000
_cell.length_b   1.000
_cell.length_c   1.000
_cell.angle_alpha   90.00
_cell.angle_beta   90.00
_cell.angle_gamma   90.00
#
_symmetry.space_group_name_H-M   'P 1'
#
loop_
_entity.id
_entity.type
_entity.pdbx_description
1 polymer ?
#
loop_
_entity_poly.entity_id
_entity_poly.type
_entity_poly.pdbx_seq_one_letter_code
_entity_poly.pdbx_strand_id
1 'polypeptide(L)'
;MTRRVKDNQVMFMLAVGLLAWFVPGGGHLLLKKKKHAIIILVTIVLTFLIGIYVGSIGVINPVGAKPWYVAQMLNSPAVAILGYLSSTGAYPVYARPNEIGQIYTSVAGLLNLLCIVNAVYLAHLGGIQTTRN
;
A
#
# COMPACT_ATOMS: atom_id res chain seq x y z
N MET A 1 -2.82 1.03 -35.63
CA MET A 1 -3.37 -0.01 -34.75
C MET A 1 -2.48 -0.30 -33.55
N THR A 2 -1.19 -0.39 -33.70
CA THR A 2 -0.20 -0.64 -32.62
C THR A 2 -0.16 0.42 -31.51
N ARG A 3 -0.36 1.70 -31.83
CA ARG A 3 -0.33 2.79 -30.82
C ARG A 3 -1.48 2.69 -29.83
N ARG A 4 -2.70 2.39 -30.30
CA ARG A 4 -3.90 2.25 -29.48
C ARG A 4 -3.84 1.06 -28.50
N VAL A 5 -3.23 -0.04 -28.93
CA VAL A 5 -3.02 -1.23 -28.07
C VAL A 5 -2.03 -0.92 -26.94
N LYS A 6 -0.96 -0.18 -27.25
CA LYS A 6 0.04 0.24 -26.28
C LYS A 6 -0.53 1.21 -25.24
N ASP A 7 -1.37 2.15 -25.68
CA ASP A 7 -2.02 3.13 -24.79
C ASP A 7 -3.00 2.43 -23.83
N ASN A 8 -3.77 1.46 -24.30
CA ASN A 8 -4.67 0.68 -23.47
C ASN A 8 -3.92 -0.18 -22.42
N GLN A 9 -2.74 -0.72 -22.79
CA GLN A 9 -1.90 -1.47 -21.87
C GLN A 9 -1.34 -0.58 -20.76
N VAL A 10 -0.86 0.62 -21.11
CA VAL A 10 -0.36 1.58 -20.12
C VAL A 10 -1.47 2.01 -19.16
N MET A 11 -2.66 2.32 -19.67
CA MET A 11 -3.82 2.65 -18.84
C MET A 11 -4.18 1.52 -17.88
N PHE A 12 -4.14 0.27 -18.35
CA PHE A 12 -4.41 -0.89 -17.51
C PHE A 12 -3.36 -1.05 -16.40
N MET A 13 -2.08 -0.89 -16.71
CA MET A 13 -1.00 -0.93 -15.72
C MET A 13 -1.16 0.16 -14.66
N LEU A 14 -1.51 1.38 -15.06
CA LEU A 14 -1.79 2.48 -14.14
C LEU A 14 -2.99 2.17 -13.24
N ALA A 15 -4.06 1.63 -13.79
CA ALA A 15 -5.24 1.24 -13.02
C ALA A 15 -4.91 0.14 -11.99
N VAL A 16 -4.10 -0.86 -12.38
CA VAL A 16 -3.62 -1.92 -11.49
C VAL A 16 -2.78 -1.35 -10.35
N GLY A 17 -1.85 -0.43 -10.65
CA GLY A 17 -0.99 0.22 -9.67
C GLY A 17 -1.77 1.10 -8.69
N LEU A 18 -2.67 1.94 -9.20
CA LEU A 18 -3.53 2.80 -8.38
C LEU A 18 -4.44 1.99 -7.45
N LEU A 19 -5.10 0.95 -7.99
CA LEU A 19 -5.97 0.11 -7.16
C LEU A 19 -5.18 -0.66 -6.10
N ALA A 20 -3.97 -1.11 -6.42
CA ALA A 20 -3.08 -1.77 -5.47
C ALA A 20 -2.64 -0.82 -4.34
N TRP A 21 -2.51 0.49 -4.62
CA TRP A 21 -2.19 1.49 -3.62
C TRP A 21 -3.40 1.86 -2.75
N PHE A 22 -4.59 2.01 -3.35
CA PHE A 22 -5.82 2.29 -2.58
C PHE A 22 -6.19 1.14 -1.64
N VAL A 23 -6.07 -0.09 -2.15
CA VAL A 23 -6.40 -1.31 -1.39
C VAL A 23 -5.25 -2.30 -1.54
N PRO A 24 -4.52 -2.64 -0.45
CA PRO A 24 -3.48 -3.65 -0.50
C PRO A 24 -3.98 -4.95 -1.15
N GLY A 25 -3.27 -5.42 -2.18
CA GLY A 25 -3.70 -6.59 -2.96
C GLY A 25 -4.71 -6.31 -4.08
N GLY A 26 -5.30 -5.10 -4.18
CA GLY A 26 -6.31 -4.76 -5.19
C GLY A 26 -5.83 -4.94 -6.64
N GLY A 27 -4.54 -4.66 -6.91
CA GLY A 27 -3.94 -4.92 -8.22
C GLY A 27 -3.97 -6.40 -8.60
N HIS A 28 -3.72 -7.30 -7.66
CA HIS A 28 -3.79 -8.75 -7.88
C HIS A 28 -5.24 -9.23 -8.10
N LEU A 29 -6.21 -8.51 -7.52
CA LEU A 29 -7.63 -8.79 -7.76
C LEU A 29 -8.02 -8.49 -9.21
N LEU A 30 -7.59 -7.35 -9.78
CA LEU A 30 -7.77 -7.03 -11.19
C LEU A 30 -7.14 -8.07 -12.12
N LEU A 31 -6.01 -8.63 -11.72
CA LEU A 31 -5.32 -9.72 -12.44
C LEU A 31 -5.98 -11.09 -12.25
N LYS A 32 -7.18 -11.15 -11.64
CA LYS A 32 -7.93 -12.37 -11.32
C LYS A 32 -7.20 -13.35 -10.38
N LYS A 33 -6.14 -12.91 -9.71
CA LYS A 33 -5.38 -13.70 -8.74
C LYS A 33 -5.96 -13.55 -7.32
N LYS A 34 -7.21 -13.95 -7.13
CA LYS A 34 -7.99 -13.75 -5.89
C LYS A 34 -7.28 -14.28 -4.63
N LYS A 35 -6.69 -15.47 -4.69
CA LYS A 35 -5.97 -16.06 -3.53
C LYS A 35 -4.80 -15.18 -3.07
N HIS A 36 -3.96 -14.73 -4.02
CA HIS A 36 -2.85 -13.83 -3.74
C HIS A 36 -3.33 -12.48 -3.20
N ALA A 37 -4.40 -11.91 -3.80
CA ALA A 37 -4.98 -10.66 -3.36
C ALA A 37 -5.44 -10.71 -1.89
N ILE A 38 -6.12 -11.79 -1.50
CA ILE A 38 -6.62 -11.96 -0.12
C ILE A 38 -5.45 -12.15 0.87
N ILE A 39 -4.45 -12.97 0.54
CA ILE A 39 -3.28 -13.19 1.38
C ILE A 39 -2.54 -11.86 1.61
N ILE A 40 -2.29 -11.11 0.55
CA ILE A 40 -1.64 -9.80 0.61
C ILE A 40 -2.45 -8.84 1.49
N LEU A 41 -3.75 -8.72 1.24
CA LEU A 41 -4.64 -7.86 2.00
C LEU A 41 -4.58 -8.18 3.50
N VAL A 42 -4.80 -9.45 3.85
CA VAL A 42 -4.82 -9.89 5.26
C VAL A 42 -3.48 -9.65 5.91
N THR A 43 -2.38 -10.02 5.27
CA THR A 43 -1.03 -9.86 5.83
C THR A 43 -0.68 -8.39 6.09
N ILE A 44 -0.90 -7.53 5.10
CA ILE A 44 -0.55 -6.11 5.19
C ILE A 44 -1.44 -5.40 6.22
N VAL A 45 -2.76 -5.63 6.17
CA VAL A 45 -3.71 -5.01 7.11
C VAL A 45 -3.43 -5.46 8.54
N LEU A 46 -3.18 -6.76 8.78
CA LEU A 46 -2.84 -7.25 10.11
C LEU A 46 -1.54 -6.63 10.63
N THR A 47 -0.49 -6.58 9.80
CA THR A 47 0.79 -5.96 10.19
C THR A 47 0.60 -4.48 10.56
N PHE A 48 -0.19 -3.75 9.78
CA PHE A 48 -0.50 -2.35 10.04
C PHE A 48 -1.31 -2.16 11.33
N LEU A 49 -2.35 -2.97 11.53
CA LEU A 49 -3.19 -2.92 12.73
C LEU A 49 -2.42 -3.28 14.01
N ILE A 50 -1.52 -4.27 13.94
CA ILE A 50 -0.62 -4.60 15.06
C ILE A 50 0.25 -3.40 15.40
N GLY A 51 0.79 -2.69 14.40
CA GLY A 51 1.57 -1.48 14.62
C GLY A 51 0.78 -0.38 15.33
N ILE A 52 -0.46 -0.12 14.91
CA ILE A 52 -1.35 0.83 15.59
C ILE A 52 -1.73 0.36 16.99
N TYR A 53 -2.01 -0.92 17.16
CA TYR A 53 -2.35 -1.49 18.46
C TYR A 53 -1.24 -1.33 19.49
N VAL A 54 0.01 -1.59 19.08
CA VAL A 54 1.19 -1.50 19.96
C VAL A 54 1.54 -0.04 20.26
N GLY A 55 1.53 0.83 19.26
CA GLY A 55 2.06 2.19 19.36
C GLY A 55 0.99 3.29 19.47
N SER A 56 -0.31 2.95 19.47
CA SER A 56 -1.43 3.90 19.37
C SER A 56 -1.46 4.64 18.01
N ILE A 57 -2.50 5.43 17.78
CA ILE A 57 -2.65 6.22 16.55
C ILE A 57 -1.56 7.30 16.40
N GLY A 58 -0.93 7.71 17.50
CA GLY A 58 0.20 8.64 17.52
C GLY A 58 1.46 8.15 16.80
N VAL A 59 1.50 6.87 16.41
CA VAL A 59 2.52 6.26 15.52
C VAL A 59 2.54 6.96 14.15
N ILE A 60 1.38 7.42 13.67
CA ILE A 60 1.24 8.11 12.39
C ILE A 60 1.42 9.61 12.64
N ASN A 61 2.67 10.06 12.57
CA ASN A 61 3.03 11.45 12.87
C ASN A 61 3.61 12.14 11.63
N PRO A 62 2.81 12.97 10.92
CA PRO A 62 3.26 13.65 9.71
C PRO A 62 4.28 14.75 9.97
N VAL A 63 4.39 15.25 11.19
CA VAL A 63 5.26 16.38 11.55
C VAL A 63 6.57 15.92 12.19
N GLY A 64 6.49 15.08 13.23
CA GLY A 64 7.64 14.66 14.02
C GLY A 64 8.42 13.47 13.44
N ALA A 65 7.76 12.60 12.66
CA ALA A 65 8.34 11.36 12.17
C ALA A 65 8.20 11.23 10.63
N LYS A 66 8.62 12.25 9.90
CA LYS A 66 8.44 12.34 8.43
C LYS A 66 8.89 11.11 7.63
N PRO A 67 10.08 10.50 7.85
CA PRO A 67 10.50 9.32 7.08
C PRO A 67 9.57 8.13 7.28
N TRP A 68 9.14 7.90 8.52
CA TRP A 68 8.19 6.83 8.86
C TRP A 68 6.83 7.07 8.24
N TYR A 69 6.35 8.33 8.29
CA TYR A 69 5.07 8.71 7.69
C TYR A 69 5.04 8.49 6.18
N VAL A 70 6.13 8.82 5.47
CA VAL A 70 6.24 8.55 4.03
C VAL A 70 6.14 7.05 3.74
N ALA A 71 6.85 6.21 4.50
CA ALA A 71 6.75 4.76 4.36
C ALA A 71 5.34 4.24 4.66
N GLN A 72 4.68 4.77 5.67
CA GLN A 72 3.30 4.43 6.03
C GLN A 72 2.29 4.82 4.93
N MET A 73 2.50 5.95 4.24
CA MET A 73 1.67 6.41 3.12
C MET A 73 1.68 5.46 1.92
N LEU A 74 2.71 4.63 1.78
CA LEU A 74 2.78 3.59 0.75
C LEU A 74 1.78 2.45 1.01
N ASN A 75 1.26 2.34 2.22
CA ASN A 75 0.24 1.34 2.55
C ASN A 75 -1.11 1.65 1.90
N SER A 76 -1.61 2.87 2.09
CA SER A 76 -2.87 3.35 1.52
C SER A 76 -2.99 4.87 1.70
N PRO A 77 -3.71 5.58 0.82
CA PRO A 77 -4.07 6.99 1.04
C PRO A 77 -4.87 7.24 2.33
N ALA A 78 -5.55 6.22 2.85
CA ALA A 78 -6.27 6.30 4.13
C ALA A 78 -5.34 6.66 5.31
N VAL A 79 -4.04 6.38 5.21
CA VAL A 79 -3.04 6.79 6.21
C VAL A 79 -2.96 8.32 6.34
N ALA A 80 -3.24 9.08 5.29
CA ALA A 80 -3.30 10.54 5.38
C ALA A 80 -4.41 11.01 6.33
N ILE A 81 -5.56 10.34 6.32
CA ILE A 81 -6.68 10.63 7.23
C ILE A 81 -6.28 10.32 8.67
N LEU A 82 -5.63 9.18 8.89
CA LEU A 82 -5.11 8.81 10.21
C LEU A 82 -4.04 9.79 10.70
N GLY A 83 -3.15 10.25 9.81
CA GLY A 83 -2.15 11.28 10.11
C GLY A 83 -2.79 12.61 10.51
N TYR A 84 -3.84 13.02 9.82
CA TYR A 84 -4.60 14.21 10.20
C TYR A 84 -5.25 14.06 11.58
N LEU A 85 -5.91 12.94 11.84
CA LEU A 85 -6.52 12.65 13.15
C LEU A 85 -5.47 12.60 14.26
N SER A 86 -4.31 11.99 14.00
CA SER A 86 -3.19 11.95 14.94
C SER A 86 -2.64 13.33 15.26
N SER A 87 -2.58 14.24 14.30
CA SER A 87 -2.06 15.61 14.49
C SER A 87 -3.04 16.54 15.22
N THR A 88 -4.35 16.26 15.14
CA THR A 88 -5.40 17.08 15.78
C THR A 88 -5.80 16.59 17.17
N GLY A 89 -5.50 15.33 17.50
CA GLY A 89 -5.83 14.71 18.78
C GLY A 89 -4.66 14.69 19.76
N ALA A 90 -4.94 14.83 21.06
CA ALA A 90 -3.95 14.64 22.12
C ALA A 90 -3.83 13.15 22.47
N TYR A 91 -3.22 12.36 21.59
CA TYR A 91 -2.98 10.94 21.82
C TYR A 91 -1.70 10.74 22.66
N PRO A 92 -1.74 9.89 23.71
CA PRO A 92 -0.55 9.59 24.50
C PRO A 92 0.48 8.85 23.62
N VAL A 93 1.68 9.36 23.57
CA VAL A 93 2.81 8.77 22.87
C VAL A 93 3.78 8.19 23.89
N TYR A 94 3.89 6.88 23.94
CA TYR A 94 4.87 6.19 24.77
C TYR A 94 6.12 5.84 23.94
N ALA A 95 7.31 6.27 24.39
CA ALA A 95 8.54 6.23 23.61
C ALA A 95 8.81 4.87 22.91
N ARG A 96 8.99 3.79 23.66
CA ARG A 96 9.30 2.46 23.08
C ARG A 96 8.15 1.82 22.29
N PRO A 97 6.91 1.74 22.80
CA PRO A 97 5.78 1.23 22.03
C PRO A 97 5.55 2.02 20.74
N ASN A 98 5.74 3.35 20.75
CA ASN A 98 5.59 4.17 19.57
C ASN A 98 6.63 3.82 18.49
N GLU A 99 7.89 3.64 18.84
CA GLU A 99 8.95 3.24 17.88
C GLU A 99 8.65 1.88 17.25
N ILE A 100 8.25 0.89 18.04
CA ILE A 100 7.86 -0.43 17.54
C ILE A 100 6.67 -0.31 16.60
N GLY A 101 5.64 0.45 16.99
CA GLY A 101 4.47 0.68 16.15
C GLY A 101 4.81 1.37 14.82
N GLN A 102 5.72 2.36 14.82
CA GLN A 102 6.21 3.01 13.60
C GLN A 102 6.91 2.02 12.67
N ILE A 103 7.71 1.10 13.21
CA ILE A 103 8.38 0.06 12.41
C ILE A 103 7.33 -0.84 11.75
N TYR A 104 6.38 -1.38 12.50
CA TYR A 104 5.35 -2.28 11.94
C TYR A 104 4.50 -1.60 10.87
N THR A 105 4.02 -0.40 11.12
CA THR A 105 3.19 0.34 10.16
C THR A 105 3.95 0.74 8.90
N SER A 106 5.24 1.07 9.02
CA SER A 106 6.11 1.39 7.90
C SER A 106 6.49 0.15 7.10
N VAL A 107 6.76 -0.98 7.76
CA VAL A 107 7.00 -2.27 7.10
C VAL A 107 5.76 -2.68 6.29
N ALA A 108 4.55 -2.52 6.83
CA ALA A 108 3.32 -2.78 6.09
C ALA A 108 3.23 -1.94 4.80
N GLY A 109 3.58 -0.65 4.86
CA GLY A 109 3.63 0.22 3.69
C GLY A 109 4.67 -0.20 2.65
N LEU A 110 5.87 -0.56 3.07
CA LEU A 110 6.93 -1.05 2.18
C LEU A 110 6.55 -2.39 1.54
N LEU A 111 5.92 -3.29 2.29
CA LEU A 111 5.39 -4.54 1.74
C LEU A 111 4.32 -4.27 0.68
N ASN A 112 3.43 -3.30 0.91
CA ASN A 112 2.44 -2.90 -0.10
C ASN A 112 3.12 -2.34 -1.36
N LEU A 113 4.18 -1.54 -1.24
CA LEU A 113 4.94 -1.06 -2.38
C LEU A 113 5.49 -2.21 -3.23
N LEU A 114 6.07 -3.24 -2.61
CA LEU A 114 6.54 -4.43 -3.31
C LEU A 114 5.40 -5.15 -4.04
N CYS A 115 4.23 -5.23 -3.41
CA CYS A 115 3.04 -5.83 -4.02
C CYS A 115 2.52 -5.00 -5.21
N ILE A 116 2.56 -3.66 -5.12
CA ILE A 116 2.21 -2.76 -6.23
C ILE A 116 3.13 -3.01 -7.42
N VAL A 117 4.46 -3.00 -7.19
CA VAL A 117 5.45 -3.24 -8.24
C VAL A 117 5.24 -4.60 -8.89
N ASN A 118 5.02 -5.65 -8.10
CA ASN A 118 4.75 -7.00 -8.59
C ASN A 118 3.45 -7.07 -9.41
N ALA A 119 2.38 -6.42 -8.97
CA ALA A 119 1.12 -6.38 -9.70
C ALA A 119 1.25 -5.67 -11.06
N VAL A 120 1.94 -4.52 -11.08
CA VAL A 120 2.22 -3.77 -12.32
C VAL A 120 3.09 -4.59 -13.27
N TYR A 121 4.11 -5.26 -12.77
CA TYR A 121 4.97 -6.15 -13.56
C TYR A 121 4.17 -7.29 -14.20
N LEU A 122 3.31 -7.95 -13.44
CA LEU A 122 2.43 -9.00 -13.95
C LEU A 122 1.44 -8.48 -15.01
N ALA A 123 0.91 -7.27 -14.83
CA ALA A 123 0.05 -6.61 -15.81
C ALA A 123 0.82 -6.33 -17.13
N HIS A 124 2.09 -5.93 -17.02
CA HIS A 124 2.97 -5.73 -18.17
C HIS A 124 3.20 -7.03 -18.95
N LEU A 125 3.56 -8.11 -18.28
CA LEU A 125 3.77 -9.42 -18.92
C LEU A 125 2.50 -9.94 -19.58
N GLY A 126 1.34 -9.78 -18.98
CA GLY A 126 0.06 -10.17 -19.56
C GLY A 126 -0.24 -9.44 -20.88
N GLY A 127 0.10 -8.15 -20.96
CA GLY A 127 -0.05 -7.37 -22.19
C GLY A 127 0.86 -7.84 -23.32
N ILE A 128 2.10 -8.26 -23.02
CA ILE A 128 3.05 -8.78 -24.03
C ILE A 128 2.54 -10.08 -24.63
N GLN A 129 1.94 -10.96 -23.81
CA GLN A 129 1.39 -12.24 -24.31
C GLN A 129 0.19 -12.03 -25.25
N THR A 130 -0.65 -11.03 -24.96
CA THR A 130 -1.83 -10.72 -25.79
C THR A 130 -1.45 -10.14 -27.15
N THR A 131 -0.31 -9.48 -27.27
CA THR A 131 0.17 -8.90 -28.55
C THR A 131 0.92 -9.90 -29.42
N ARG A 132 1.27 -11.07 -28.89
CA ARG A 132 1.98 -12.13 -29.64
C ARG A 132 1.07 -13.16 -30.31
N ASN A 133 -0.21 -13.22 -29.95
CA ASN A 133 -1.23 -14.08 -30.54
C ASN A 133 -2.11 -13.29 -31.51
#